data_9b67c1ec2c3ee5964e80d9d9c9202677
#
_entry.id   9b67c1ec2c3ee5964e80d9d9c9202677
#
_cell.length_a   1.000
_cell.length_b   1.000
_cell.length_c   1.000
_cell.angle_alpha   90.00
_cell.angle_beta   90.00
_cell.angle_gamma   90.00
#
_symmetry.space_group_name_H-M   'P 1'
#
loop_
_entity.id
_entity.type
_entity.pdbx_description
1 polymer ?
#
loop_
_entity_poly.entity_id
_entity_poly.type
_entity_poly.pdbx_seq_one_letter_code
_entity_poly.pdbx_strand_id
1 'polypeptide(L)'
;DRIVGVHRTKQSVGIIVIIVILSKGEMNMKNLIQKWNNISLIKRIICGLIIGIALGLIFPQATAISILGDLFVGALRGIAPLLVFFLIMSSLCRMAKGQKTNMSFIVILYLLGNLFSALSAVIASYLFPVTLTFSQSTNTQDITPPTGVTEVLKNLLMNVVANPVDSLVNANYIGILAWAIILGIALKSASDGTKNALENISDAIATAVKWIINCAPFGIMGLIFTTISEQGLDVLLGYGRLICVLVGTML
;
A
#
# COMPACT_ATOMS: atom_id res chain seq x y z
N ASP A 1 -25.31 11.95 61.98
CA ASP A 1 -24.36 12.69 61.08
C ASP A 1 -22.99 12.01 60.81
N ARG A 2 -22.61 10.99 61.63
CA ARG A 2 -21.31 10.28 61.41
C ARG A 2 -21.38 9.17 60.34
N ILE A 3 -22.53 8.62 60.06
CA ILE A 3 -22.70 7.47 59.11
C ILE A 3 -22.69 7.94 57.66
N VAL A 4 -23.17 9.14 57.36
CA VAL A 4 -23.24 9.71 56.01
C VAL A 4 -21.84 10.12 55.51
N GLY A 5 -20.96 10.50 56.41
CA GLY A 5 -19.58 10.90 56.08
C GLY A 5 -18.69 9.72 55.62
N VAL A 6 -18.88 8.55 56.22
CA VAL A 6 -18.08 7.35 55.90
C VAL A 6 -18.44 6.74 54.55
N HIS A 7 -19.71 6.86 54.11
CA HIS A 7 -20.14 6.35 52.81
C HIS A 7 -19.62 7.23 51.66
N ARG A 8 -19.55 8.56 51.86
CA ARG A 8 -18.99 9.50 50.85
C ARG A 8 -17.49 9.32 50.66
N THR A 9 -16.73 9.07 51.71
CA THR A 9 -15.28 8.85 51.65
C THR A 9 -14.94 7.54 50.97
N LYS A 10 -15.66 6.45 51.15
CA LYS A 10 -15.45 5.18 50.47
C LYS A 10 -15.72 5.28 48.98
N GLN A 11 -16.75 6.02 48.57
CA GLN A 11 -17.11 6.23 47.19
C GLN A 11 -16.06 7.10 46.45
N SER A 12 -15.51 8.15 47.11
CA SER A 12 -14.45 8.99 46.57
C SER A 12 -13.12 8.23 46.40
N VAL A 13 -12.80 7.35 47.36
CA VAL A 13 -11.57 6.52 47.30
C VAL A 13 -11.72 5.48 46.15
N GLY A 14 -12.87 4.91 45.91
CA GLY A 14 -13.13 4.00 44.80
C GLY A 14 -12.94 4.67 43.44
N ILE A 15 -13.45 5.88 43.28
CA ILE A 15 -13.31 6.67 42.05
C ILE A 15 -11.83 7.03 41.81
N ILE A 16 -11.10 7.45 42.85
CA ILE A 16 -9.68 7.77 42.73
C ILE A 16 -8.85 6.54 42.34
N VAL A 17 -9.14 5.37 42.91
CA VAL A 17 -8.47 4.10 42.58
C VAL A 17 -8.74 3.72 41.11
N ILE A 18 -9.96 3.85 40.64
CA ILE A 18 -10.31 3.59 39.23
C ILE A 18 -9.58 4.56 38.31
N ILE A 19 -9.55 5.85 38.62
CA ILE A 19 -8.83 6.86 37.83
C ILE A 19 -7.33 6.55 37.79
N VAL A 20 -6.73 6.15 38.91
CA VAL A 20 -5.30 5.78 38.99
C VAL A 20 -4.99 4.52 38.20
N ILE A 21 -5.88 3.51 38.24
CA ILE A 21 -5.72 2.29 37.44
C ILE A 21 -5.84 2.58 35.94
N LEU A 22 -6.82 3.40 35.54
CA LEU A 22 -6.99 3.82 34.15
C LEU A 22 -5.81 4.67 33.67
N SER A 23 -5.33 5.62 34.46
CA SER A 23 -4.16 6.45 34.11
C SER A 23 -2.86 5.65 34.03
N LYS A 24 -2.69 4.64 34.90
CA LYS A 24 -1.56 3.70 34.83
C LYS A 24 -1.63 2.78 33.63
N GLY A 25 -2.83 2.36 33.21
CA GLY A 25 -3.07 1.61 31.98
C GLY A 25 -2.74 2.45 30.72
N GLU A 26 -3.16 3.71 30.70
CA GLU A 26 -2.86 4.64 29.59
C GLU A 26 -1.36 4.96 29.49
N MET A 27 -0.66 5.16 30.62
CA MET A 27 0.78 5.39 30.64
C MET A 27 1.55 4.16 30.14
N ASN A 28 1.11 2.96 30.50
CA ASN A 28 1.77 1.72 30.06
C ASN A 28 1.53 1.46 28.56
N MET A 29 0.33 1.77 28.06
CA MET A 29 0.04 1.70 26.61
C MET A 29 0.83 2.72 25.81
N LYS A 30 0.94 3.97 26.25
CA LYS A 30 1.77 5.00 25.59
C LYS A 30 3.23 4.59 25.49
N ASN A 31 3.79 4.04 26.56
CA ASN A 31 5.17 3.54 26.59
C ASN A 31 5.37 2.31 25.67
N LEU A 32 4.38 1.43 25.57
CA LEU A 32 4.39 0.29 24.64
C LEU A 32 4.32 0.77 23.19
N ILE A 33 3.44 1.73 22.89
CA ILE A 33 3.31 2.31 21.55
C ILE A 33 4.58 3.06 21.15
N GLN A 34 5.18 3.81 22.06
CA GLN A 34 6.46 4.49 21.80
C GLN A 34 7.61 3.50 21.59
N LYS A 35 7.72 2.44 22.38
CA LYS A 35 8.70 1.35 22.15
C LYS A 35 8.47 0.66 20.81
N TRP A 36 7.22 0.40 20.44
CA TRP A 36 6.85 -0.15 19.15
C TRP A 36 7.23 0.77 17.98
N ASN A 37 6.99 2.08 18.11
CA ASN A 37 7.34 3.06 17.09
C ASN A 37 8.85 3.29 16.94
N ASN A 38 9.64 3.02 17.96
CA ASN A 38 11.11 3.11 17.92
C ASN A 38 11.76 1.90 17.21
N ILE A 39 11.01 0.82 16.97
CA ILE A 39 11.49 -0.33 16.20
C ILE A 39 11.34 0.01 14.71
N SER A 40 12.37 -0.25 13.89
CA SER A 40 12.27 -0.05 12.46
C SER A 40 11.10 -0.84 11.85
N LEU A 41 10.41 -0.25 10.86
CA LEU A 41 9.24 -0.83 10.22
C LEU A 41 9.53 -2.25 9.70
N ILE A 42 10.72 -2.47 9.13
CA ILE A 42 11.14 -3.78 8.61
C ILE A 42 11.13 -4.85 9.71
N LYS A 43 11.68 -4.54 10.89
CA LYS A 43 11.67 -5.50 12.01
C LYS A 43 10.26 -5.83 12.48
N ARG A 44 9.36 -4.83 12.49
CA ARG A 44 7.93 -5.03 12.82
C ARG A 44 7.23 -5.91 11.79
N ILE A 45 7.52 -5.73 10.49
CA ILE A 45 7.00 -6.56 9.40
C ILE A 45 7.48 -8.01 9.54
N ILE A 46 8.76 -8.24 9.81
CA ILE A 46 9.31 -9.58 10.03
C ILE A 46 8.63 -10.26 11.23
N CYS A 47 8.41 -9.52 12.30
CA CYS A 47 7.68 -10.04 13.46
C CYS A 47 6.24 -10.42 13.10
N GLY A 48 5.52 -9.55 12.36
CA GLY A 48 4.17 -9.83 11.85
C GLY A 48 4.13 -11.07 10.95
N LEU A 49 5.12 -11.23 10.08
CA LEU A 49 5.25 -12.40 9.20
C LEU A 49 5.42 -13.69 10.01
N ILE A 50 6.33 -13.72 11.00
CA ILE A 50 6.55 -14.90 11.86
C ILE A 50 5.28 -15.25 12.63
N ILE A 51 4.59 -14.26 13.20
CA ILE A 51 3.33 -14.45 13.90
C ILE A 51 2.25 -14.98 12.96
N GLY A 52 2.14 -14.43 11.74
CA GLY A 52 1.19 -14.87 10.71
C GLY A 52 1.39 -16.34 10.33
N ILE A 53 2.67 -16.78 10.16
CA ILE A 53 3.02 -18.17 9.91
C ILE A 53 2.56 -19.06 11.08
N ALA A 54 2.94 -18.69 12.30
CA ALA A 54 2.61 -19.48 13.49
C ALA A 54 1.08 -19.61 13.68
N LEU A 55 0.34 -18.51 13.51
CA LEU A 55 -1.12 -18.53 13.65
C LEU A 55 -1.79 -19.34 12.53
N GLY A 56 -1.32 -19.25 11.28
CA GLY A 56 -1.85 -20.02 10.16
C GLY A 56 -1.67 -21.51 10.32
N LEU A 57 -0.58 -21.96 10.97
CA LEU A 57 -0.32 -23.38 11.27
C LEU A 57 -1.11 -23.90 12.46
N ILE A 58 -1.25 -23.09 13.53
CA ILE A 58 -1.86 -23.54 14.80
C ILE A 58 -3.38 -23.41 14.77
N PHE A 59 -3.89 -22.31 14.17
CA PHE A 59 -5.32 -21.97 14.15
C PHE A 59 -5.83 -21.63 12.75
N PRO A 60 -5.79 -22.54 11.77
CA PRO A 60 -6.17 -22.25 10.38
C PRO A 60 -7.62 -21.78 10.22
N GLN A 61 -8.49 -22.05 11.21
CA GLN A 61 -9.90 -21.68 11.18
C GLN A 61 -10.20 -20.26 11.69
N ALA A 62 -9.19 -19.50 12.15
CA ALA A 62 -9.37 -18.16 12.70
C ALA A 62 -9.50 -17.09 11.60
N THR A 63 -10.53 -17.20 10.75
CA THR A 63 -10.78 -16.33 9.58
C THR A 63 -10.82 -14.82 9.90
N ALA A 64 -11.07 -14.44 11.16
CA ALA A 64 -11.02 -13.04 11.58
C ALA A 64 -9.65 -12.38 11.37
N ILE A 65 -8.56 -13.15 11.30
CA ILE A 65 -7.20 -12.64 11.09
C ILE A 65 -7.00 -12.25 9.63
N SER A 66 -7.64 -12.93 8.68
CA SER A 66 -7.56 -12.62 7.25
C SER A 66 -8.08 -11.21 6.95
N ILE A 67 -9.10 -10.74 7.68
CA ILE A 67 -9.69 -9.41 7.53
C ILE A 67 -8.63 -8.30 7.66
N LEU A 68 -7.62 -8.48 8.51
CA LEU A 68 -6.53 -7.51 8.66
C LEU A 68 -5.71 -7.36 7.37
N GLY A 69 -5.48 -8.45 6.66
CA GLY A 69 -4.82 -8.47 5.36
C GLY A 69 -5.66 -7.77 4.29
N ASP A 70 -6.94 -8.12 4.22
CA ASP A 70 -7.88 -7.56 3.25
C ASP A 70 -8.07 -6.05 3.44
N LEU A 71 -8.22 -5.60 4.68
CA LEU A 71 -8.33 -4.18 5.02
C LEU A 71 -7.07 -3.41 4.63
N PHE A 72 -5.89 -3.97 4.88
CA PHE A 72 -4.62 -3.34 4.52
C PHE A 72 -4.46 -3.19 3.00
N VAL A 73 -4.70 -4.27 2.25
CA VAL A 73 -4.63 -4.23 0.78
C VAL A 73 -5.72 -3.33 0.21
N GLY A 74 -6.95 -3.41 0.74
CA GLY A 74 -8.06 -2.55 0.34
C GLY A 74 -7.74 -1.07 0.56
N ALA A 75 -7.17 -0.70 1.71
CA ALA A 75 -6.76 0.67 2.00
C ALA A 75 -5.67 1.17 1.04
N LEU A 76 -4.66 0.33 0.73
CA LEU A 76 -3.61 0.68 -0.24
C LEU A 76 -4.19 0.86 -1.65
N ARG A 77 -5.06 -0.06 -2.10
CA ARG A 77 -5.71 0.03 -3.41
C ARG A 77 -6.61 1.27 -3.51
N GLY A 78 -7.33 1.61 -2.44
CA GLY A 78 -8.23 2.76 -2.44
C GLY A 78 -7.52 4.10 -2.51
N ILE A 79 -6.36 4.25 -1.83
CA ILE A 79 -5.65 5.54 -1.77
C ILE A 79 -4.67 5.74 -2.94
N ALA A 80 -4.19 4.66 -3.58
CA ALA A 80 -3.18 4.75 -4.63
C ALA A 80 -3.60 5.60 -5.84
N PRO A 81 -4.83 5.50 -6.39
CA PRO A 81 -5.28 6.35 -7.48
C PRO A 81 -5.23 7.84 -7.14
N LEU A 82 -5.68 8.21 -5.94
CA LEU A 82 -5.66 9.59 -5.46
C LEU A 82 -4.24 10.11 -5.30
N LEU A 83 -3.34 9.30 -4.73
CA LEU A 83 -1.94 9.67 -4.57
C LEU A 83 -1.30 9.98 -5.92
N VAL A 84 -1.43 9.08 -6.90
CA VAL A 84 -0.85 9.24 -8.23
C VAL A 84 -1.40 10.48 -8.91
N PHE A 85 -2.71 10.70 -8.87
CA PHE A 85 -3.38 11.84 -9.49
C PHE A 85 -2.86 13.17 -8.93
N PHE A 86 -2.96 13.37 -7.63
CA PHE A 86 -2.59 14.65 -7.00
C PHE A 86 -1.08 14.89 -7.00
N LEU A 87 -0.25 13.85 -6.83
CA LEU A 87 1.20 13.98 -6.86
C LEU A 87 1.69 14.46 -8.22
N ILE A 88 1.20 13.86 -9.31
CA ILE A 88 1.61 14.22 -10.66
C ILE A 88 1.08 15.60 -11.04
N MET A 89 -0.20 15.87 -10.75
CA MET A 89 -0.82 17.17 -11.03
C MET A 89 -0.09 18.30 -10.28
N SER A 90 0.20 18.12 -8.99
CA SER A 90 0.94 19.06 -8.16
C SER A 90 2.36 19.31 -8.69
N SER A 91 3.08 18.24 -9.03
CA SER A 91 4.44 18.33 -9.57
C SER A 91 4.49 19.10 -10.89
N LEU A 92 3.55 18.84 -11.80
CA LEU A 92 3.50 19.48 -13.11
C LEU A 92 3.07 20.94 -13.05
N CYS A 93 2.11 21.31 -12.18
CA CYS A 93 1.68 22.70 -12.08
C CYS A 93 2.77 23.62 -11.52
N ARG A 94 3.75 23.07 -10.77
CA ARG A 94 4.91 23.81 -10.25
C ARG A 94 6.11 23.85 -11.17
N MET A 95 6.14 23.05 -12.23
CA MET A 95 7.26 23.02 -13.15
C MET A 95 7.48 24.41 -13.80
N ALA A 96 8.65 25.00 -13.58
CA ALA A 96 8.97 26.35 -14.06
C ALA A 96 8.90 26.43 -15.60
N LYS A 97 8.32 27.55 -16.11
CA LYS A 97 8.35 27.84 -17.54
C LYS A 97 9.79 28.08 -17.98
N GLY A 98 10.31 27.23 -18.88
CA GLY A 98 11.65 27.46 -19.48
C GLY A 98 12.79 26.68 -18.83
N GLN A 99 12.54 25.78 -17.90
CA GLN A 99 13.58 24.88 -17.42
C GLN A 99 13.97 23.93 -18.56
N LYS A 100 15.16 24.17 -19.16
CA LYS A 100 15.75 23.30 -20.16
C LYS A 100 16.24 22.02 -19.49
N THR A 101 15.31 21.13 -19.20
CA THR A 101 15.65 19.77 -18.79
C THR A 101 15.91 18.97 -20.05
N ASN A 102 17.00 18.23 -20.11
CA ASN A 102 17.27 17.30 -21.22
C ASN A 102 16.31 16.11 -21.15
N MET A 103 15.00 16.40 -21.32
CA MET A 103 13.92 15.40 -21.19
C MET A 103 14.15 14.21 -22.13
N SER A 104 14.63 14.48 -23.36
CA SER A 104 14.92 13.41 -24.32
C SER A 104 15.96 12.42 -23.79
N PHE A 105 17.01 12.92 -23.14
CA PHE A 105 18.05 12.07 -22.57
C PHE A 105 17.51 11.23 -21.41
N ILE A 106 16.68 11.81 -20.54
CA ILE A 106 16.04 11.11 -19.42
C ILE A 106 15.10 10.01 -19.94
N VAL A 107 14.30 10.31 -20.97
CA VAL A 107 13.39 9.33 -21.58
C VAL A 107 14.16 8.17 -22.23
N ILE A 108 15.23 8.47 -22.98
CA ILE A 108 16.07 7.43 -23.58
C ILE A 108 16.70 6.55 -22.50
N LEU A 109 17.27 7.15 -21.45
CA LEU A 109 17.88 6.41 -20.34
C LEU A 109 16.85 5.52 -19.61
N TYR A 110 15.62 6.03 -19.43
CA TYR A 110 14.53 5.26 -18.83
C TYR A 110 14.12 4.08 -19.72
N LEU A 111 13.98 4.28 -21.02
CA LEU A 111 13.65 3.20 -21.97
C LEU A 111 14.75 2.14 -22.03
N LEU A 112 16.02 2.54 -22.06
CA LEU A 112 17.15 1.62 -22.01
C LEU A 112 17.16 0.84 -20.68
N GLY A 113 16.94 1.50 -19.54
CA GLY A 113 16.85 0.85 -18.25
C GLY A 113 15.75 -0.21 -18.20
N ASN A 114 14.56 0.10 -18.72
CA ASN A 114 13.46 -0.85 -18.81
C ASN A 114 13.78 -2.03 -19.75
N LEU A 115 14.45 -1.77 -20.88
CA LEU A 115 14.88 -2.82 -21.81
C LEU A 115 15.85 -3.79 -21.13
N PHE A 116 16.89 -3.26 -20.44
CA PHE A 116 17.87 -4.08 -19.73
C PHE A 116 17.21 -4.88 -18.58
N SER A 117 16.28 -4.26 -17.84
CA SER A 117 15.52 -4.93 -16.80
C SER A 117 14.67 -6.09 -17.37
N ALA A 118 13.98 -5.86 -18.48
CA ALA A 118 13.19 -6.90 -19.14
C ALA A 118 14.08 -8.05 -19.65
N LEU A 119 15.23 -7.75 -20.26
CA LEU A 119 16.19 -8.77 -20.70
C LEU A 119 16.74 -9.58 -19.53
N SER A 120 17.12 -8.94 -18.42
CA SER A 120 17.61 -9.64 -17.23
C SER A 120 16.55 -10.58 -16.65
N ALA A 121 15.27 -10.13 -16.59
CA ALA A 121 14.17 -10.95 -16.11
C ALA A 121 13.92 -12.18 -17.01
N VAL A 122 13.97 -12.01 -18.34
CA VAL A 122 13.83 -13.12 -19.29
C VAL A 122 14.97 -14.13 -19.13
N ILE A 123 16.22 -13.65 -19.06
CA ILE A 123 17.41 -14.51 -18.85
C ILE A 123 17.27 -15.28 -17.53
N ALA A 124 16.90 -14.61 -16.44
CA ALA A 124 16.72 -15.25 -15.14
C ALA A 124 15.61 -16.30 -15.16
N SER A 125 14.50 -16.03 -15.85
CA SER A 125 13.40 -16.99 -16.01
C SER A 125 13.82 -18.26 -16.76
N TYR A 126 14.71 -18.12 -17.74
CA TYR A 126 15.29 -19.28 -18.45
C TYR A 126 16.28 -20.06 -17.58
N LEU A 127 17.12 -19.37 -16.78
CA LEU A 127 18.12 -20.01 -15.93
C LEU A 127 17.50 -20.66 -14.69
N PHE A 128 16.45 -20.07 -14.16
CA PHE A 128 15.80 -20.50 -12.92
C PHE A 128 14.28 -20.65 -13.11
N PRO A 129 13.82 -21.66 -13.87
CA PRO A 129 12.39 -21.85 -14.08
C PRO A 129 11.69 -22.13 -12.74
N VAL A 130 10.71 -21.31 -12.40
CA VAL A 130 9.87 -21.44 -11.21
C VAL A 130 8.46 -21.73 -11.68
N THR A 131 7.94 -22.92 -11.40
CA THR A 131 6.54 -23.26 -11.61
C THR A 131 5.73 -22.91 -10.38
N LEU A 132 4.81 -21.95 -10.50
CA LEU A 132 3.85 -21.61 -9.45
C LEU A 132 2.55 -22.39 -9.72
N THR A 133 2.16 -23.22 -8.77
CA THR A 133 0.83 -23.84 -8.77
C THR A 133 -0.14 -22.86 -8.12
N PHE A 134 -0.91 -22.16 -8.94
CA PHE A 134 -2.03 -21.36 -8.41
C PHE A 134 -3.18 -22.33 -8.08
N SER A 135 -3.65 -22.33 -6.83
CA SER A 135 -4.96 -22.91 -6.53
C SER A 135 -5.99 -22.13 -7.33
N GLN A 136 -6.71 -22.81 -8.21
CA GLN A 136 -7.75 -22.21 -9.06
C GLN A 136 -8.79 -21.53 -8.16
N SER A 137 -8.66 -20.21 -8.01
CA SER A 137 -9.80 -19.40 -7.60
C SER A 137 -10.81 -19.46 -8.75
N THR A 138 -11.98 -20.02 -8.48
CA THR A 138 -13.09 -20.24 -9.41
C THR A 138 -13.71 -18.96 -9.99
N ASN A 139 -13.09 -17.82 -9.86
CA ASN A 139 -13.44 -16.57 -10.52
C ASN A 139 -12.55 -16.36 -11.75
N THR A 140 -12.64 -17.26 -12.73
CA THR A 140 -12.26 -16.94 -14.11
C THR A 140 -13.25 -15.91 -14.63
N GLN A 141 -12.96 -14.63 -14.43
CA GLN A 141 -13.37 -13.66 -15.43
C GLN A 141 -12.72 -14.14 -16.72
N ASP A 142 -13.52 -14.42 -17.75
CA ASP A 142 -13.05 -14.73 -19.10
C ASP A 142 -12.19 -13.56 -19.60
N ILE A 143 -10.94 -13.54 -19.19
CA ILE A 143 -9.94 -12.63 -19.76
C ILE A 143 -9.58 -13.26 -21.10
N THR A 144 -10.36 -12.92 -22.12
CA THR A 144 -10.00 -13.23 -23.50
C THR A 144 -8.70 -12.48 -23.79
N PRO A 145 -7.59 -13.18 -24.03
CA PRO A 145 -6.35 -12.51 -24.38
C PRO A 145 -6.57 -11.68 -25.66
N PRO A 146 -6.02 -10.44 -25.71
CA PRO A 146 -6.20 -9.57 -26.86
C PRO A 146 -5.72 -10.28 -28.14
N THR A 147 -6.53 -10.24 -29.18
CA THR A 147 -6.31 -10.96 -30.44
C THR A 147 -5.18 -10.39 -31.30
N GLY A 148 -4.62 -9.21 -30.90
CA GLY A 148 -3.51 -8.58 -31.60
C GLY A 148 -3.07 -7.24 -31.01
N VAL A 149 -1.91 -6.77 -31.47
CA VAL A 149 -1.30 -5.49 -31.03
C VAL A 149 -2.24 -4.30 -31.29
N THR A 150 -3.03 -4.34 -32.35
CA THR A 150 -3.99 -3.27 -32.71
C THR A 150 -5.08 -3.13 -31.65
N GLU A 151 -5.59 -4.24 -31.12
CA GLU A 151 -6.60 -4.22 -30.06
C GLU A 151 -6.04 -3.69 -28.75
N VAL A 152 -4.82 -4.10 -28.40
CA VAL A 152 -4.11 -3.56 -27.22
C VAL A 152 -3.94 -2.06 -27.35
N LEU A 153 -3.48 -1.56 -28.50
CA LEU A 153 -3.27 -0.13 -28.74
C LEU A 153 -4.59 0.66 -28.68
N LYS A 154 -5.67 0.12 -29.27
CA LYS A 154 -7.00 0.71 -29.17
C LYS A 154 -7.47 0.83 -27.72
N ASN A 155 -7.34 -0.25 -26.94
CA ASN A 155 -7.72 -0.25 -25.53
C ASN A 155 -6.90 0.76 -24.70
N LEU A 156 -5.59 0.86 -24.96
CA LEU A 156 -4.75 1.88 -24.32
C LEU A 156 -5.23 3.29 -24.65
N LEU A 157 -5.51 3.60 -25.92
CA LEU A 157 -6.00 4.92 -26.34
C LEU A 157 -7.37 5.25 -25.72
N MET A 158 -8.28 4.27 -25.66
CA MET A 158 -9.59 4.46 -25.02
C MET A 158 -9.46 4.70 -23.52
N ASN A 159 -8.52 4.05 -22.87
CA ASN A 159 -8.23 4.26 -21.44
C ASN A 159 -7.69 5.66 -21.16
N VAL A 160 -6.92 6.26 -22.10
CA VAL A 160 -6.41 7.64 -21.95
C VAL A 160 -7.56 8.67 -21.91
N VAL A 161 -8.61 8.46 -22.73
CA VAL A 161 -9.76 9.38 -22.85
C VAL A 161 -10.94 8.99 -21.96
N ALA A 162 -10.77 7.99 -21.09
CA ALA A 162 -11.79 7.60 -20.13
C ALA A 162 -12.17 8.75 -19.18
N ASN A 163 -13.38 8.71 -18.65
CA ASN A 163 -13.84 9.72 -17.68
C ASN A 163 -12.87 9.79 -16.48
N PRO A 164 -12.42 11.00 -16.06
CA PRO A 164 -11.46 11.15 -14.97
C PRO A 164 -11.94 10.58 -13.64
N VAL A 165 -13.23 10.73 -13.33
CA VAL A 165 -13.81 10.21 -12.08
C VAL A 165 -13.88 8.69 -12.13
N ASP A 166 -14.32 8.13 -13.26
CA ASP A 166 -14.39 6.70 -13.47
C ASP A 166 -12.99 6.06 -13.44
N SER A 167 -12.00 6.72 -14.03
CA SER A 167 -10.60 6.30 -13.95
C SER A 167 -10.09 6.21 -12.51
N LEU A 168 -10.47 7.16 -11.65
CA LEU A 168 -10.11 7.15 -10.22
C LEU A 168 -10.82 6.00 -9.47
N VAL A 169 -12.11 5.79 -9.73
CA VAL A 169 -12.91 4.74 -9.07
C VAL A 169 -12.44 3.35 -9.45
N ASN A 170 -12.17 3.12 -10.75
CA ASN A 170 -11.76 1.81 -11.27
C ASN A 170 -10.23 1.61 -11.29
N ALA A 171 -9.45 2.55 -10.72
CA ALA A 171 -7.98 2.51 -10.73
C ALA A 171 -7.38 2.34 -12.14
N ASN A 172 -7.98 2.99 -13.15
CA ASN A 172 -7.42 3.05 -14.49
C ASN A 172 -6.25 4.04 -14.50
N TYR A 173 -5.05 3.55 -14.17
CA TYR A 173 -3.84 4.39 -14.03
C TYR A 173 -3.47 5.15 -15.30
N ILE A 174 -3.79 4.64 -16.49
CA ILE A 174 -3.52 5.33 -17.75
C ILE A 174 -4.39 6.58 -17.85
N GLY A 175 -5.69 6.47 -17.58
CA GLY A 175 -6.61 7.60 -17.53
C GLY A 175 -6.25 8.59 -16.41
N ILE A 176 -5.90 8.08 -15.23
CA ILE A 176 -5.45 8.91 -14.09
C ILE A 176 -4.24 9.76 -14.48
N LEU A 177 -3.22 9.15 -15.08
CA LEU A 177 -2.00 9.82 -15.54
C LEU A 177 -2.31 10.87 -16.60
N ALA A 178 -3.12 10.52 -17.61
CA ALA A 178 -3.50 11.43 -18.69
C ALA A 178 -4.20 12.69 -18.14
N TRP A 179 -5.20 12.51 -17.28
CA TRP A 179 -5.92 13.64 -16.69
C TRP A 179 -5.08 14.42 -15.69
N ALA A 180 -4.21 13.77 -14.91
CA ALA A 180 -3.28 14.45 -14.00
C ALA A 180 -2.29 15.34 -14.79
N ILE A 181 -1.82 14.87 -15.96
CA ILE A 181 -0.94 15.63 -16.84
C ILE A 181 -1.69 16.82 -17.45
N ILE A 182 -2.88 16.59 -18.03
CA ILE A 182 -3.68 17.65 -18.66
C ILE A 182 -4.01 18.76 -17.65
N LEU A 183 -4.53 18.39 -16.48
CA LEU A 183 -4.89 19.35 -15.43
C LEU A 183 -3.65 20.02 -14.82
N GLY A 184 -2.56 19.29 -14.62
CA GLY A 184 -1.30 19.82 -14.11
C GLY A 184 -0.70 20.87 -15.05
N ILE A 185 -0.75 20.65 -16.37
CA ILE A 185 -0.32 21.62 -17.38
C ILE A 185 -1.27 22.82 -17.42
N ALA A 186 -2.58 22.59 -17.40
CA ALA A 186 -3.59 23.67 -17.40
C ALA A 186 -3.44 24.58 -16.17
N LEU A 187 -3.15 24.01 -15.00
CA LEU A 187 -2.97 24.75 -13.75
C LEU A 187 -1.56 25.41 -13.63
N LYS A 188 -0.68 25.24 -14.61
CA LYS A 188 0.66 25.87 -14.59
C LYS A 188 0.62 27.40 -14.52
N SER A 189 -0.43 28.02 -15.08
CA SER A 189 -0.69 29.46 -15.02
C SER A 189 -1.52 29.92 -13.82
N ALA A 190 -1.94 29.00 -12.95
CA ALA A 190 -2.70 29.31 -11.76
C ALA A 190 -1.88 30.12 -10.74
N SER A 191 -2.59 30.80 -9.83
CA SER A 191 -1.96 31.53 -8.73
C SER A 191 -1.15 30.64 -7.80
N ASP A 192 -0.17 31.20 -7.11
CA ASP A 192 0.66 30.46 -6.15
C ASP A 192 -0.18 29.87 -5.00
N GLY A 193 -1.29 30.54 -4.61
CA GLY A 193 -2.22 30.01 -3.64
C GLY A 193 -2.85 28.69 -4.09
N THR A 194 -3.27 28.58 -5.35
CA THR A 194 -3.82 27.34 -5.92
C THR A 194 -2.77 26.23 -5.96
N LYS A 195 -1.55 26.56 -6.37
CA LYS A 195 -0.43 25.58 -6.43
C LYS A 195 -0.06 25.07 -5.04
N ASN A 196 -0.02 25.96 -4.03
CA ASN A 196 0.22 25.58 -2.65
C ASN A 196 -0.92 24.70 -2.08
N ALA A 197 -2.18 24.99 -2.43
CA ALA A 197 -3.30 24.16 -2.02
C ALA A 197 -3.20 22.73 -2.59
N LEU A 198 -2.84 22.59 -3.86
CA LEU A 198 -2.64 21.28 -4.50
C LEU A 198 -1.49 20.48 -3.87
N GLU A 199 -0.39 21.16 -3.55
CA GLU A 199 0.73 20.53 -2.84
C GLU A 199 0.32 20.05 -1.45
N ASN A 200 -0.37 20.90 -0.67
CA ASN A 200 -0.86 20.53 0.65
C ASN A 200 -1.80 19.31 0.59
N ILE A 201 -2.66 19.21 -0.44
CA ILE A 201 -3.52 18.04 -0.65
C ILE A 201 -2.68 16.81 -0.97
N SER A 202 -1.70 16.93 -1.86
CA SER A 202 -0.79 15.85 -2.22
C SER A 202 -0.01 15.34 -0.99
N ASP A 203 0.50 16.25 -0.16
CA ASP A 203 1.22 15.94 1.07
C ASP A 203 0.33 15.27 2.13
N ALA A 204 -0.93 15.73 2.23
CA ALA A 204 -1.92 15.12 3.11
C ALA A 204 -2.20 13.67 2.70
N ILE A 205 -2.39 13.40 1.41
CA ILE A 205 -2.61 12.05 0.87
C ILE A 205 -1.35 11.20 1.09
N ALA A 206 -0.15 11.72 0.82
CA ALA A 206 1.10 11.02 1.07
C ALA A 206 1.28 10.68 2.57
N THR A 207 0.81 11.55 3.46
CA THR A 207 0.82 11.30 4.90
C THR A 207 -0.17 10.20 5.28
N ALA A 208 -1.37 10.18 4.70
CA ALA A 208 -2.35 9.11 4.89
C ALA A 208 -1.79 7.75 4.42
N VAL A 209 -1.08 7.71 3.28
CA VAL A 209 -0.37 6.51 2.81
C VAL A 209 0.67 6.04 3.84
N LYS A 210 1.45 6.96 4.43
CA LYS A 210 2.41 6.60 5.49
C LYS A 210 1.72 5.98 6.71
N TRP A 211 0.52 6.44 7.08
CA TRP A 211 -0.26 5.84 8.17
C TRP A 211 -0.70 4.41 7.83
N ILE A 212 -1.17 4.19 6.60
CA ILE A 212 -1.53 2.84 6.13
C ILE A 212 -0.30 1.93 6.14
N ILE A 213 0.85 2.41 5.64
CA ILE A 213 2.11 1.64 5.64
C ILE A 213 2.57 1.30 7.07
N ASN A 214 2.32 2.16 8.05
CA ASN A 214 2.62 1.85 9.45
C ASN A 214 1.78 0.69 10.01
N CYS A 215 0.62 0.40 9.41
CA CYS A 215 -0.21 -0.76 9.73
C CYS A 215 0.25 -2.05 8.99
N ALA A 216 1.25 -1.96 8.12
CA ALA A 216 1.77 -3.10 7.34
C ALA A 216 2.12 -4.35 8.18
N PRO A 217 2.70 -4.27 9.38
CA PRO A 217 2.98 -5.45 10.18
C PRO A 217 1.73 -6.30 10.45
N PHE A 218 0.59 -5.67 10.72
CA PHE A 218 -0.69 -6.34 10.96
C PHE A 218 -1.33 -6.82 9.64
N GLY A 219 -1.26 -6.00 8.60
CA GLY A 219 -1.75 -6.37 7.27
C GLY A 219 -1.01 -7.57 6.68
N ILE A 220 0.32 -7.55 6.74
CA ILE A 220 1.16 -8.66 6.25
C ILE A 220 0.95 -9.91 7.10
N MET A 221 0.79 -9.78 8.42
CA MET A 221 0.41 -10.90 9.29
C MET A 221 -0.87 -11.57 8.80
N GLY A 222 -1.93 -10.78 8.48
CA GLY A 222 -3.19 -11.31 7.97
C GLY A 222 -3.04 -11.98 6.60
N LEU A 223 -2.29 -11.38 5.67
CA LEU A 223 -2.05 -11.95 4.33
C LEU A 223 -1.30 -13.29 4.41
N ILE A 224 -0.25 -13.37 5.22
CA ILE A 224 0.52 -14.61 5.39
C ILE A 224 -0.32 -15.68 6.09
N PHE A 225 -1.12 -15.28 7.08
CA PHE A 225 -2.09 -16.18 7.72
C PHE A 225 -3.02 -16.81 6.68
N THR A 226 -3.65 -15.99 5.82
CA THR A 226 -4.56 -16.47 4.76
C THR A 226 -3.84 -17.42 3.82
N THR A 227 -2.64 -17.04 3.32
CA THR A 227 -1.87 -17.88 2.41
C THR A 227 -1.56 -19.25 2.99
N ILE A 228 -1.16 -19.31 4.27
CA ILE A 228 -0.83 -20.60 4.92
C ILE A 228 -2.07 -21.41 5.23
N SER A 229 -3.15 -20.77 5.69
CA SER A 229 -4.40 -21.46 6.03
C SER A 229 -5.08 -22.08 4.82
N GLU A 230 -5.01 -21.42 3.66
CA GLU A 230 -5.68 -21.86 2.43
C GLU A 230 -4.79 -22.74 1.54
N GLN A 231 -3.50 -22.44 1.44
CA GLN A 231 -2.61 -23.02 0.44
C GLN A 231 -1.46 -23.86 1.04
N GLY A 232 -1.27 -23.78 2.35
CA GLY A 232 -0.21 -24.52 3.06
C GLY A 232 1.18 -23.89 2.94
N LEU A 233 2.15 -24.50 3.63
CA LEU A 233 3.55 -24.04 3.67
C LEU A 233 4.29 -24.21 2.35
N ASP A 234 3.95 -25.22 1.55
CA ASP A 234 4.65 -25.53 0.31
C ASP A 234 4.57 -24.40 -0.71
N VAL A 235 3.43 -23.73 -0.76
CA VAL A 235 3.23 -22.55 -1.62
C VAL A 235 4.09 -21.38 -1.14
N LEU A 236 4.19 -21.16 0.17
CA LEU A 236 5.05 -20.12 0.73
C LEU A 236 6.54 -20.36 0.41
N LEU A 237 6.99 -21.60 0.44
CA LEU A 237 8.36 -21.97 0.02
C LEU A 237 8.57 -21.72 -1.49
N GLY A 238 7.57 -22.02 -2.32
CA GLY A 238 7.57 -21.69 -3.75
C GLY A 238 7.70 -20.19 -4.00
N TYR A 239 6.95 -19.37 -3.27
CA TYR A 239 7.10 -17.91 -3.33
C TYR A 239 8.47 -17.44 -2.81
N GLY A 240 9.02 -18.05 -1.78
CA GLY A 240 10.36 -17.74 -1.29
C GLY A 240 11.43 -17.94 -2.37
N ARG A 241 11.35 -19.03 -3.13
CA ARG A 241 12.24 -19.30 -4.28
C ARG A 241 12.09 -18.22 -5.37
N LEU A 242 10.84 -17.87 -5.72
CA LEU A 242 10.55 -16.80 -6.69
C LEU A 242 11.17 -15.47 -6.24
N ILE A 243 10.96 -15.09 -4.97
CA ILE A 243 11.50 -13.85 -4.40
C ILE A 243 13.03 -13.84 -4.45
N CYS A 244 13.69 -14.95 -4.12
CA CYS A 244 15.15 -15.07 -4.21
C CYS A 244 15.64 -14.85 -5.65
N VAL A 245 14.98 -15.43 -6.64
CA VAL A 245 15.30 -15.21 -8.05
C VAL A 245 15.08 -13.75 -8.45
N LEU A 246 13.94 -13.15 -8.07
CA LEU A 246 13.64 -11.73 -8.36
C LEU A 246 14.66 -10.80 -7.72
N VAL A 247 14.98 -10.97 -6.44
CA VAL A 247 15.97 -10.14 -5.75
C VAL A 247 17.36 -10.33 -6.35
N GLY A 248 17.73 -11.57 -6.69
CA GLY A 248 19.01 -11.86 -7.36
C GLY A 248 19.15 -11.24 -8.75
N THR A 249 18.03 -11.03 -9.46
CA THR A 249 18.03 -10.35 -10.77
C THR A 249 18.02 -8.83 -10.66
N MET A 250 17.61 -8.27 -9.51
CA MET A 250 17.60 -6.84 -9.25
C MET A 250 18.93 -6.29 -8.71
N LEU A 251 19.81 -7.16 -8.21
CA LEU A 251 21.15 -6.83 -7.71
C LEU A 251 22.21 -6.95 -8.81
#